data_fbdd230cb7fbe5a14b8168534d9b6e94
#
_entry.id   fbdd230cb7fbe5a14b8168534d9b6e94
#
_cell.length_a   1.000
_cell.length_b   1.000
_cell.length_c   1.000
_cell.angle_alpha   90.00
_cell.angle_beta   90.00
_cell.angle_gamma   90.00
#
_symmetry.space_group_name_H-M   'P 1'
#
loop_
_entity.id
_entity.type
_entity.pdbx_description
1 polymer ?
#
loop_
_entity_poly.entity_id
_entity_poly.type
_entity_poly.pdbx_seq_one_letter_code
_entity_poly.pdbx_strand_id
1 'polypeptide(L)'
;MALSIGIVGLPNVGKSSLFTALTKKSGFAANYPFATIEPNVGIVPVPDARLEGLAAIDNPAKIIPATVEFVDIAGLVAGASQGEGLGNKFLANIRETDAICEVVRFFSDPNVEHVSKKVDPQSDVETIKTELVLADIATIEKALPRLEKEAKRYKNEAIKFETAKKVLEGLNEGHRALTLDLSEEEKAVIKELCLLTMKPLLYIANVDEDQLNSDLPEIDGQHPVPISAKIEADLAELDPEEAAIFMEELGLDESGLARLIREAYKLLGLQSYFTSGETETRAWTIPVGAKAPQAAGVIHSDFERGFIKAETASYEDYVALGGEKGCRDAGKLRQEGKDYVVQDGDVMHFKFNV
;
A
#
# COMPACT_ATOMS: atom_id res chain seq x y z
N MET A 1 10.63 -4.76 -7.75
CA MET A 1 9.90 -3.52 -8.08
C MET A 1 9.24 -3.08 -6.78
N ALA A 2 9.24 -1.79 -6.48
CA ALA A 2 8.47 -1.27 -5.36
C ALA A 2 6.99 -1.54 -5.65
N LEU A 3 6.22 -1.94 -4.61
CA LEU A 3 4.77 -2.10 -4.74
C LEU A 3 4.11 -0.73 -4.71
N SER A 4 3.12 -0.53 -5.57
CA SER A 4 2.48 0.76 -5.80
C SER A 4 0.99 0.75 -5.50
N ILE A 5 0.48 1.91 -5.06
CA ILE A 5 -0.92 2.11 -4.72
C ILE A 5 -1.50 3.21 -5.59
N GLY A 6 -2.56 2.89 -6.30
CA GLY A 6 -3.29 3.86 -7.10
C GLY A 6 -4.27 4.66 -6.24
N ILE A 7 -4.14 5.99 -6.23
CA ILE A 7 -5.13 6.86 -5.60
C ILE A 7 -6.23 7.15 -6.64
N VAL A 8 -7.44 6.74 -6.32
CA VAL A 8 -8.61 6.93 -7.18
C VAL A 8 -9.70 7.74 -6.46
N GLY A 9 -10.69 8.20 -7.18
CA GLY A 9 -11.84 8.91 -6.62
C GLY A 9 -12.58 9.69 -7.70
N LEU A 10 -13.81 10.06 -7.42
CA LEU A 10 -14.60 10.92 -8.28
C LEU A 10 -13.97 12.33 -8.36
N PRO A 11 -14.36 13.14 -9.36
CA PRO A 11 -13.92 14.54 -9.41
C PRO A 11 -14.31 15.32 -8.15
N ASN A 12 -13.45 16.25 -7.73
CA ASN A 12 -13.69 17.17 -6.60
C ASN A 12 -13.84 16.50 -5.21
N VAL A 13 -13.32 15.29 -5.02
CA VAL A 13 -13.29 14.62 -3.69
C VAL A 13 -12.05 15.00 -2.85
N GLY A 14 -11.13 15.82 -3.39
CA GLY A 14 -9.90 16.20 -2.72
C GLY A 14 -8.67 15.34 -3.03
N LYS A 15 -8.77 14.44 -4.02
CA LYS A 15 -7.71 13.51 -4.43
C LYS A 15 -6.37 14.20 -4.73
N SER A 16 -6.37 15.24 -5.58
CA SER A 16 -5.14 15.95 -5.97
C SER A 16 -4.53 16.74 -4.80
N SER A 17 -5.36 17.28 -3.90
CA SER A 17 -4.89 17.94 -2.68
C SER A 17 -4.18 16.95 -1.75
N LEU A 18 -4.78 15.77 -1.56
CA LEU A 18 -4.20 14.68 -0.77
C LEU A 18 -2.87 14.20 -1.37
N PHE A 19 -2.81 13.97 -2.69
CA PHE A 19 -1.59 13.56 -3.38
C PHE A 19 -0.49 14.63 -3.28
N THR A 20 -0.86 15.91 -3.41
CA THR A 20 0.08 17.03 -3.23
C THR A 20 0.63 17.07 -1.82
N ALA A 21 -0.20 16.90 -0.79
CA ALA A 21 0.23 16.85 0.60
C ALA A 21 1.17 15.65 0.87
N LEU A 22 0.86 14.47 0.33
CA LEU A 22 1.70 13.27 0.38
C LEU A 22 3.09 13.52 -0.23
N THR A 23 3.14 14.16 -1.40
CA THR A 23 4.40 14.37 -2.13
C THR A 23 5.22 15.54 -1.61
N LYS A 24 4.61 16.61 -1.09
CA LYS A 24 5.31 17.72 -0.44
C LYS A 24 6.01 17.28 0.84
N LYS A 25 5.31 16.53 1.70
CA LYS A 25 5.89 16.00 2.95
C LYS A 25 7.04 15.04 2.70
N SER A 26 7.12 14.46 1.51
CA SER A 26 8.15 13.50 1.14
C SER A 26 9.49 14.13 0.76
N GLY A 27 9.74 15.43 0.80
CA GLY A 27 11.05 16.11 0.56
C GLY A 27 12.28 15.27 0.19
N PHE A 28 12.13 13.94 0.32
CA PHE A 28 13.06 12.86 0.05
C PHE A 28 13.26 12.53 -1.45
N ALA A 29 12.38 13.00 -2.34
CA ALA A 29 12.49 12.68 -3.78
C ALA A 29 13.83 13.11 -4.40
N ALA A 30 14.50 14.12 -3.82
CA ALA A 30 15.80 14.60 -4.27
C ALA A 30 16.98 13.74 -3.81
N ASN A 31 16.82 12.84 -2.84
CA ASN A 31 17.93 12.10 -2.22
C ASN A 31 17.96 10.59 -2.53
N TYR A 32 16.98 10.06 -3.28
CA TYR A 32 17.00 8.67 -3.71
C TYR A 32 17.69 8.52 -5.07
N PRO A 33 18.78 7.74 -5.16
CA PRO A 33 19.61 7.65 -6.37
C PRO A 33 18.98 6.84 -7.49
N PHE A 34 17.70 6.77 -7.68
CA PHE A 34 17.00 6.15 -8.83
C PHE A 34 15.55 6.62 -8.96
N ALA A 35 15.14 7.68 -8.27
CA ALA A 35 13.81 8.24 -8.43
C ALA A 35 13.73 8.99 -9.78
N THR A 36 13.26 8.32 -10.81
CA THR A 36 12.71 9.01 -11.99
C THR A 36 11.45 9.74 -11.52
N ILE A 37 11.45 11.06 -11.61
CA ILE A 37 10.27 11.89 -11.31
C ILE A 37 9.27 11.69 -12.46
N GLU A 38 8.43 10.68 -12.35
CA GLU A 38 7.25 10.59 -13.19
C GLU A 38 6.18 11.53 -12.63
N PRO A 39 5.48 12.33 -13.47
CA PRO A 39 4.66 13.44 -13.01
C PRO A 39 3.45 13.07 -12.13
N ASN A 40 3.17 11.80 -11.92
CA ASN A 40 2.03 11.32 -11.13
C ASN A 40 2.42 10.22 -10.13
N VAL A 41 3.71 10.10 -9.80
CA VAL A 41 4.23 9.08 -8.87
C VAL A 41 4.89 9.78 -7.70
N GLY A 42 4.47 9.42 -6.48
CA GLY A 42 5.05 9.90 -5.23
C GLY A 42 5.65 8.76 -4.41
N ILE A 43 6.96 8.81 -4.16
CA ILE A 43 7.62 7.88 -3.22
C ILE A 43 7.59 8.50 -1.84
N VAL A 44 6.95 7.83 -0.89
CA VAL A 44 6.67 8.37 0.44
C VAL A 44 7.32 7.48 1.50
N PRO A 45 8.04 8.07 2.48
CA PRO A 45 8.60 7.31 3.59
C PRO A 45 7.50 6.75 4.49
N VAL A 46 7.65 5.50 4.92
CA VAL A 46 6.77 4.88 5.92
C VAL A 46 7.17 5.37 7.30
N PRO A 47 6.28 6.04 8.05
CA PRO A 47 6.57 6.46 9.41
C PRO A 47 6.77 5.24 10.31
N ASP A 48 7.94 5.16 10.96
CA ASP A 48 8.28 4.06 11.85
C ASP A 48 9.19 4.56 13.01
N ALA A 49 8.60 4.74 14.17
CA ALA A 49 9.30 5.23 15.37
C ALA A 49 10.43 4.28 15.84
N ARG A 50 10.43 3.02 15.38
CA ARG A 50 11.48 2.06 15.71
C ARG A 50 12.84 2.47 15.16
N LEU A 51 12.89 3.20 14.05
CA LEU A 51 14.13 3.73 13.47
C LEU A 51 14.83 4.71 14.42
N GLU A 52 14.06 5.58 15.10
CA GLU A 52 14.59 6.53 16.08
C GLU A 52 15.13 5.79 17.31
N GLY A 53 14.40 4.76 17.78
CA GLY A 53 14.85 3.91 18.89
C GLY A 53 16.17 3.19 18.60
N LEU A 54 16.36 2.66 17.39
CA LEU A 54 17.62 2.05 16.96
C LEU A 54 18.73 3.09 16.79
N ALA A 55 18.41 4.24 16.20
CA ALA A 55 19.37 5.32 16.00
C ALA A 55 19.90 5.91 17.32
N ALA A 56 19.08 5.93 18.37
CA ALA A 56 19.51 6.37 19.69
C ALA A 56 20.57 5.45 20.32
N ILE A 57 20.64 4.18 19.89
CA ILE A 57 21.62 3.20 20.36
C ILE A 57 22.90 3.23 19.54
N ASP A 58 22.77 3.12 18.21
CA ASP A 58 23.92 2.94 17.31
C ASP A 58 24.48 4.26 16.77
N ASN A 59 23.82 5.39 17.01
CA ASN A 59 24.18 6.73 16.56
C ASN A 59 24.64 6.76 15.08
N PRO A 60 23.78 6.34 14.14
CA PRO A 60 24.13 6.18 12.74
C PRO A 60 24.37 7.50 12.04
N ALA A 61 25.25 7.49 11.04
CA ALA A 61 25.44 8.64 10.16
C ALA A 61 24.21 8.94 9.27
N LYS A 62 23.35 7.93 9.03
CA LYS A 62 22.13 8.05 8.21
C LYS A 62 21.00 7.18 8.76
N ILE A 63 19.78 7.69 8.68
CA ILE A 63 18.54 6.94 8.96
C ILE A 63 17.76 6.87 7.64
N ILE A 64 17.39 5.65 7.22
CA ILE A 64 16.71 5.40 5.95
C ILE A 64 15.42 4.63 6.22
N PRO A 65 14.25 5.26 6.09
CA PRO A 65 12.95 4.60 6.26
C PRO A 65 12.63 3.66 5.08
N ALA A 66 11.71 2.74 5.28
CA ALA A 66 11.02 2.04 4.21
C ALA A 66 10.19 3.04 3.39
N THR A 67 9.87 2.70 2.15
CA THR A 67 9.07 3.57 1.28
C THR A 67 7.94 2.80 0.63
N VAL A 68 6.86 3.53 0.32
CA VAL A 68 5.75 3.06 -0.49
C VAL A 68 5.51 4.04 -1.63
N GLU A 69 5.07 3.53 -2.77
CA GLU A 69 4.82 4.32 -3.96
C GLU A 69 3.32 4.59 -4.10
N PHE A 70 2.95 5.86 -4.25
CA PHE A 70 1.59 6.28 -4.56
C PHE A 70 1.53 6.84 -5.98
N VAL A 71 0.50 6.44 -6.73
CA VAL A 71 0.25 6.89 -8.10
C VAL A 71 -1.04 7.68 -8.14
N ASP A 72 -0.97 8.96 -8.54
CA ASP A 72 -2.18 9.76 -8.77
C ASP A 72 -2.84 9.34 -10.08
N ILE A 73 -3.97 8.68 -9.98
CA ILE A 73 -4.74 8.24 -11.12
C ILE A 73 -5.85 9.27 -11.37
N ALA A 74 -5.86 9.88 -12.56
CA ALA A 74 -6.85 10.90 -12.93
C ALA A 74 -8.28 10.41 -12.66
N GLY A 75 -9.14 11.33 -12.16
CA GLY A 75 -10.46 10.97 -11.65
C GLY A 75 -11.37 10.27 -12.66
N LEU A 76 -12.16 9.35 -12.17
CA LEU A 76 -13.18 8.61 -12.92
C LEU A 76 -14.41 9.51 -13.17
N VAL A 77 -14.97 9.41 -14.36
CA VAL A 77 -16.32 9.91 -14.68
C VAL A 77 -17.20 8.69 -14.95
N ALA A 78 -18.43 8.68 -14.46
CA ALA A 78 -19.39 7.61 -14.70
C ALA A 78 -19.48 7.28 -16.22
N GLY A 79 -19.53 5.97 -16.57
CA GLY A 79 -19.50 5.52 -17.97
C GLY A 79 -18.09 5.31 -18.55
N ALA A 80 -17.06 5.34 -17.72
CA ALA A 80 -15.66 5.18 -18.16
C ALA A 80 -15.39 3.81 -18.79
N SER A 81 -16.07 2.75 -18.36
CA SER A 81 -15.94 1.41 -18.91
C SER A 81 -16.57 1.25 -20.31
N GLN A 82 -17.51 2.12 -20.67
CA GLN A 82 -18.21 2.10 -21.96
C GLN A 82 -17.71 3.16 -22.96
N GLY A 83 -16.84 4.09 -22.51
CA GLY A 83 -16.37 5.21 -23.32
C GLY A 83 -15.03 4.97 -24.00
N GLU A 84 -14.87 5.55 -25.21
CA GLU A 84 -13.56 5.66 -25.87
C GLU A 84 -12.76 6.80 -25.21
N GLY A 85 -11.51 6.53 -24.73
CA GLY A 85 -10.54 7.55 -24.35
C GLY A 85 -10.15 7.59 -22.87
N LEU A 86 -10.59 8.60 -22.10
CA LEU A 86 -10.08 8.87 -20.74
C LEU A 86 -10.39 7.76 -19.74
N GLY A 87 -11.56 7.11 -19.82
CA GLY A 87 -11.92 6.00 -18.95
C GLY A 87 -11.03 4.78 -19.13
N ASN A 88 -10.68 4.44 -20.37
CA ASN A 88 -9.76 3.32 -20.62
C ASN A 88 -8.34 3.58 -20.08
N LYS A 89 -7.86 4.84 -20.12
CA LYS A 89 -6.57 5.21 -19.50
C LYS A 89 -6.62 5.08 -18.00
N PHE A 90 -7.72 5.53 -17.37
CA PHE A 90 -7.93 5.37 -15.93
C PHE A 90 -7.83 3.89 -15.50
N LEU A 91 -8.59 3.02 -16.16
CA LEU A 91 -8.58 1.58 -15.87
C LEU A 91 -7.22 0.92 -16.16
N ALA A 92 -6.50 1.38 -17.20
CA ALA A 92 -5.16 0.91 -17.50
C ALA A 92 -4.16 1.29 -16.40
N ASN A 93 -4.19 2.53 -15.93
CA ASN A 93 -3.33 2.98 -14.84
C ASN A 93 -3.61 2.20 -13.53
N ILE A 94 -4.88 1.90 -13.21
CA ILE A 94 -5.19 1.05 -12.05
C ILE A 94 -4.61 -0.36 -12.24
N ARG A 95 -4.62 -0.92 -13.46
CA ARG A 95 -4.04 -2.26 -13.70
C ARG A 95 -2.56 -2.34 -13.35
N GLU A 96 -1.83 -1.26 -13.51
CA GLU A 96 -0.39 -1.19 -13.24
C GLU A 96 -0.05 -1.10 -11.74
N THR A 97 -1.00 -0.73 -10.88
CA THR A 97 -0.79 -0.65 -9.43
C THR A 97 -1.12 -1.97 -8.72
N ASP A 98 -0.59 -2.17 -7.51
CA ASP A 98 -0.78 -3.41 -6.72
C ASP A 98 -2.01 -3.33 -5.81
N ALA A 99 -2.39 -2.13 -5.36
CA ALA A 99 -3.56 -1.86 -4.53
C ALA A 99 -4.23 -0.54 -4.92
N ILE A 100 -5.40 -0.30 -4.37
CA ILE A 100 -6.22 0.89 -4.63
C ILE A 100 -6.47 1.62 -3.31
N CYS A 101 -6.27 2.96 -3.29
CA CYS A 101 -6.80 3.86 -2.27
C CYS A 101 -7.90 4.71 -2.89
N GLU A 102 -9.14 4.51 -2.47
CA GLU A 102 -10.27 5.27 -2.96
C GLU A 102 -10.59 6.44 -2.03
N VAL A 103 -10.47 7.67 -2.55
CA VAL A 103 -10.81 8.89 -1.81
C VAL A 103 -12.29 9.18 -1.99
N VAL A 104 -13.02 9.19 -0.87
CA VAL A 104 -14.45 9.42 -0.79
C VAL A 104 -14.71 10.75 -0.09
N ARG A 105 -15.59 11.56 -0.65
CA ARG A 105 -15.94 12.86 -0.09
C ARG A 105 -16.95 12.74 1.04
N PHE A 106 -16.58 13.19 2.22
CA PHE A 106 -17.48 13.37 3.39
C PHE A 106 -17.62 14.86 3.75
N PHE A 107 -16.65 15.70 3.35
CA PHE A 107 -16.66 17.13 3.66
C PHE A 107 -17.75 17.90 2.92
N SER A 108 -18.20 18.99 3.53
CA SER A 108 -19.24 19.87 3.00
C SER A 108 -18.65 21.27 2.70
N ASP A 109 -18.35 21.53 1.44
CA ASP A 109 -17.94 22.86 0.97
C ASP A 109 -18.85 23.33 -0.16
N PRO A 110 -19.62 24.42 0.04
CA PRO A 110 -20.54 24.95 -0.97
C PRO A 110 -19.84 25.51 -2.21
N ASN A 111 -18.54 25.82 -2.13
CA ASN A 111 -17.74 26.29 -3.25
C ASN A 111 -17.18 25.17 -4.11
N VAL A 112 -17.26 23.93 -3.65
CA VAL A 112 -16.77 22.74 -4.36
C VAL A 112 -17.97 21.94 -4.87
N GLU A 113 -18.25 22.05 -6.17
CA GLU A 113 -19.38 21.35 -6.81
C GLU A 113 -19.17 19.82 -6.72
N HIS A 114 -20.20 19.08 -6.29
CA HIS A 114 -20.21 17.63 -6.35
C HIS A 114 -20.78 17.15 -7.68
N VAL A 115 -20.22 16.07 -8.25
CA VAL A 115 -20.64 15.53 -9.57
C VAL A 115 -22.12 15.20 -9.60
N SER A 116 -22.67 14.63 -8.52
CA SER A 116 -24.10 14.28 -8.36
C SER A 116 -24.93 15.41 -7.74
N LYS A 117 -24.37 16.61 -7.50
CA LYS A 117 -24.99 17.75 -6.82
C LYS A 117 -25.39 17.49 -5.34
N LYS A 118 -25.07 16.34 -4.79
CA LYS A 118 -25.29 15.95 -3.40
C LYS A 118 -24.08 15.12 -2.94
N VAL A 119 -23.58 15.39 -1.75
CA VAL A 119 -22.56 14.55 -1.12
C VAL A 119 -23.25 13.28 -0.64
N ASP A 120 -22.87 12.14 -1.20
CA ASP A 120 -23.43 10.82 -0.87
C ASP A 120 -22.30 9.79 -1.00
N PRO A 121 -21.51 9.58 0.08
CA PRO A 121 -20.34 8.71 0.07
C PRO A 121 -20.63 7.29 -0.42
N GLN A 122 -21.78 6.73 -0.05
CA GLN A 122 -22.18 5.38 -0.46
C GLN A 122 -22.41 5.30 -1.98
N SER A 123 -23.10 6.29 -2.54
CA SER A 123 -23.34 6.38 -3.99
C SER A 123 -22.05 6.58 -4.78
N ASP A 124 -21.10 7.34 -4.22
CA ASP A 124 -19.81 7.61 -4.86
C ASP A 124 -18.98 6.33 -4.98
N VAL A 125 -18.89 5.57 -3.90
CA VAL A 125 -18.21 4.27 -3.84
C VAL A 125 -18.87 3.28 -4.81
N GLU A 126 -20.19 3.17 -4.82
CA GLU A 126 -20.90 2.25 -5.70
C GLU A 126 -20.67 2.58 -7.19
N THR A 127 -20.50 3.87 -7.52
CA THR A 127 -20.15 4.31 -8.87
C THR A 127 -18.79 3.76 -9.31
N ILE A 128 -17.74 3.92 -8.50
CA ILE A 128 -16.41 3.41 -8.83
C ILE A 128 -16.39 1.88 -8.86
N LYS A 129 -17.00 1.23 -7.87
CA LYS A 129 -17.12 -0.23 -7.81
C LYS A 129 -17.78 -0.80 -9.07
N THR A 130 -18.89 -0.20 -9.52
CA THR A 130 -19.59 -0.62 -10.74
C THR A 130 -18.67 -0.54 -11.97
N GLU A 131 -17.91 0.55 -12.13
CA GLU A 131 -17.00 0.70 -13.26
C GLU A 131 -15.87 -0.34 -13.25
N LEU A 132 -15.31 -0.65 -12.06
CA LEU A 132 -14.28 -1.69 -11.92
C LEU A 132 -14.85 -3.08 -12.24
N VAL A 133 -16.05 -3.39 -11.76
CA VAL A 133 -16.76 -4.66 -12.02
C VAL A 133 -17.04 -4.82 -13.51
N LEU A 134 -17.59 -3.80 -14.17
CA LEU A 134 -17.87 -3.83 -15.61
C LEU A 134 -16.60 -4.01 -16.46
N ALA A 135 -15.50 -3.39 -16.06
CA ALA A 135 -14.21 -3.56 -16.72
C ALA A 135 -13.67 -4.99 -16.61
N ASP A 136 -13.86 -5.63 -15.46
CA ASP A 136 -13.46 -7.02 -15.25
C ASP A 136 -14.36 -8.01 -15.97
N ILE A 137 -15.69 -7.79 -16.01
CA ILE A 137 -16.62 -8.56 -16.82
C ILE A 137 -16.15 -8.56 -18.28
N ALA A 138 -15.90 -7.39 -18.85
CA ALA A 138 -15.42 -7.30 -20.24
C ALA A 138 -14.07 -7.98 -20.47
N THR A 139 -13.18 -7.94 -19.48
CA THR A 139 -11.88 -8.62 -19.53
C THR A 139 -12.05 -10.15 -19.56
N ILE A 140 -12.91 -10.71 -18.70
CA ILE A 140 -13.16 -12.13 -18.61
C ILE A 140 -13.92 -12.63 -19.86
N GLU A 141 -14.98 -11.94 -20.28
CA GLU A 141 -15.75 -12.31 -21.47
C GLU A 141 -14.86 -12.38 -22.72
N LYS A 142 -13.92 -11.45 -22.88
CA LYS A 142 -12.94 -11.47 -23.96
C LYS A 142 -11.97 -12.66 -23.85
N ALA A 143 -11.61 -13.07 -22.63
CA ALA A 143 -10.68 -14.17 -22.40
C ALA A 143 -11.35 -15.55 -22.53
N LEU A 144 -12.62 -15.69 -22.17
CA LEU A 144 -13.34 -16.97 -22.10
C LEU A 144 -13.23 -17.86 -23.35
N PRO A 145 -13.38 -17.36 -24.60
CA PRO A 145 -13.26 -18.21 -25.78
C PRO A 145 -11.87 -18.83 -25.97
N ARG A 146 -10.82 -18.14 -25.52
CA ARG A 146 -9.45 -18.65 -25.52
C ARG A 146 -9.29 -19.70 -24.44
N LEU A 147 -9.70 -19.39 -23.21
CA LEU A 147 -9.60 -20.26 -22.05
C LEU A 147 -10.37 -21.58 -22.26
N GLU A 148 -11.55 -21.55 -22.90
CA GLU A 148 -12.33 -22.74 -23.24
C GLU A 148 -11.58 -23.66 -24.21
N LYS A 149 -10.92 -23.09 -25.21
CA LYS A 149 -10.12 -23.88 -26.17
C LYS A 149 -8.90 -24.52 -25.51
N GLU A 150 -8.24 -23.77 -24.61
CA GLU A 150 -7.09 -24.24 -23.83
C GLU A 150 -7.51 -25.36 -22.87
N ALA A 151 -8.62 -25.22 -22.15
CA ALA A 151 -9.19 -26.21 -21.25
C ALA A 151 -9.54 -27.52 -21.96
N LYS A 152 -10.08 -27.45 -23.20
CA LYS A 152 -10.35 -28.65 -24.04
C LYS A 152 -9.09 -29.36 -24.51
N ARG A 153 -7.98 -28.63 -24.64
CA ARG A 153 -6.71 -29.16 -25.14
C ARG A 153 -5.78 -29.65 -24.03
N TYR A 154 -5.79 -28.96 -22.88
CA TYR A 154 -4.88 -29.21 -21.76
C TYR A 154 -5.67 -29.34 -20.45
N LYS A 155 -5.59 -30.52 -19.83
CA LYS A 155 -6.37 -30.81 -18.62
C LYS A 155 -6.04 -29.88 -17.42
N ASN A 156 -4.81 -29.39 -17.33
CA ASN A 156 -4.36 -28.45 -16.32
C ASN A 156 -4.92 -27.02 -16.50
N GLU A 157 -5.41 -26.69 -17.72
CA GLU A 157 -6.03 -25.38 -17.98
C GLU A 157 -7.53 -25.36 -17.65
N ALA A 158 -8.13 -26.51 -17.32
CA ALA A 158 -9.55 -26.60 -17.01
C ALA A 158 -9.91 -25.79 -15.75
N ILE A 159 -9.06 -25.81 -14.73
CA ILE A 159 -9.27 -25.06 -13.50
C ILE A 159 -9.35 -23.54 -13.77
N LYS A 160 -8.50 -23.01 -14.66
CA LYS A 160 -8.49 -21.61 -15.03
C LYS A 160 -9.78 -21.17 -15.72
N PHE A 161 -10.29 -21.99 -16.64
CA PHE A 161 -11.55 -21.72 -17.31
C PHE A 161 -12.74 -21.75 -16.35
N GLU A 162 -12.84 -22.76 -15.47
CA GLU A 162 -13.93 -22.85 -14.49
C GLU A 162 -13.84 -21.72 -13.45
N THR A 163 -12.63 -21.36 -13.01
CA THR A 163 -12.43 -20.22 -12.10
C THR A 163 -12.85 -18.90 -12.77
N ALA A 164 -12.49 -18.70 -14.05
CA ALA A 164 -12.91 -17.49 -14.76
C ALA A 164 -14.44 -17.37 -14.88
N LYS A 165 -15.16 -18.52 -15.08
CA LYS A 165 -16.63 -18.54 -15.07
C LYS A 165 -17.20 -18.21 -13.70
N LYS A 166 -16.67 -18.85 -12.63
CA LYS A 166 -17.08 -18.59 -11.24
C LYS A 166 -16.93 -17.10 -10.88
N VAL A 167 -15.81 -16.49 -11.27
CA VAL A 167 -15.57 -15.07 -11.05
C VAL A 167 -16.54 -14.22 -11.87
N LEU A 168 -16.80 -14.57 -13.14
CA LEU A 168 -17.77 -13.85 -13.97
C LEU A 168 -19.19 -13.87 -13.38
N GLU A 169 -19.62 -15.00 -12.85
CA GLU A 169 -20.92 -15.14 -12.15
C GLU A 169 -20.98 -14.19 -10.96
N GLY A 170 -19.96 -14.17 -10.08
CA GLY A 170 -19.91 -13.25 -8.93
C GLY A 170 -19.88 -11.77 -9.32
N LEU A 171 -19.13 -11.42 -10.38
CA LEU A 171 -19.13 -10.06 -10.91
C LEU A 171 -20.48 -9.63 -11.46
N ASN A 172 -21.21 -10.51 -12.15
CA ASN A 172 -22.56 -10.23 -12.62
C ASN A 172 -23.59 -10.06 -11.49
N GLU A 173 -23.31 -10.61 -10.31
CA GLU A 173 -24.08 -10.36 -9.09
C GLU A 173 -23.66 -9.08 -8.36
N GLY A 174 -22.67 -8.34 -8.88
CA GLY A 174 -22.14 -7.10 -8.31
C GLY A 174 -21.08 -7.29 -7.24
N HIS A 175 -20.58 -8.53 -7.04
CA HIS A 175 -19.51 -8.81 -6.08
C HIS A 175 -18.14 -8.50 -6.69
N ARG A 176 -17.21 -7.98 -5.85
CA ARG A 176 -15.80 -7.87 -6.24
C ARG A 176 -15.15 -9.25 -6.27
N ALA A 177 -14.28 -9.51 -7.23
CA ALA A 177 -13.61 -10.82 -7.35
C ALA A 177 -12.80 -11.19 -6.09
N LEU A 178 -12.24 -10.21 -5.38
CA LEU A 178 -11.51 -10.41 -4.10
C LEU A 178 -12.40 -10.98 -2.98
N THR A 179 -13.71 -10.70 -3.01
CA THR A 179 -14.66 -11.14 -1.97
C THR A 179 -15.24 -12.53 -2.23
N LEU A 180 -14.94 -13.11 -3.37
CA LEU A 180 -15.39 -14.46 -3.71
C LEU A 180 -14.57 -15.51 -2.97
N ASP A 181 -15.21 -16.62 -2.60
CA ASP A 181 -14.52 -17.77 -2.00
C ASP A 181 -13.71 -18.54 -3.07
N LEU A 182 -12.46 -18.10 -3.23
CA LEU A 182 -11.49 -18.68 -4.16
C LEU A 182 -10.33 -19.29 -3.40
N SER A 183 -9.96 -20.53 -3.74
CA SER A 183 -8.76 -21.17 -3.24
C SER A 183 -7.49 -20.44 -3.74
N GLU A 184 -6.34 -20.65 -3.08
CA GLU A 184 -5.07 -20.07 -3.52
C GLU A 184 -4.66 -20.55 -4.92
N GLU A 185 -5.02 -21.78 -5.30
CA GLU A 185 -4.82 -22.29 -6.66
C GLU A 185 -5.70 -21.54 -7.66
N GLU A 186 -6.99 -21.33 -7.36
CA GLU A 186 -7.90 -20.54 -8.18
C GLU A 186 -7.40 -19.09 -8.36
N LYS A 187 -6.95 -18.44 -7.29
CA LYS A 187 -6.36 -17.09 -7.36
C LYS A 187 -5.11 -17.06 -8.23
N ALA A 188 -4.23 -18.05 -8.09
CA ALA A 188 -2.99 -18.13 -8.86
C ALA A 188 -3.24 -18.25 -10.37
N VAL A 189 -4.19 -19.11 -10.78
CA VAL A 189 -4.45 -19.36 -12.21
C VAL A 189 -5.13 -18.20 -12.93
N ILE A 190 -5.89 -17.34 -12.23
CA ILE A 190 -6.53 -16.16 -12.83
C ILE A 190 -5.69 -14.90 -12.72
N LYS A 191 -4.56 -14.93 -12.03
CA LYS A 191 -3.69 -13.74 -11.83
C LYS A 191 -3.31 -13.05 -13.13
N GLU A 192 -3.10 -13.81 -14.22
CA GLU A 192 -2.75 -13.26 -15.53
C GLU A 192 -3.86 -12.36 -16.14
N LEU A 193 -5.11 -12.49 -15.68
CA LEU A 193 -6.21 -11.64 -16.14
C LEU A 193 -6.12 -10.22 -15.60
N CYS A 194 -5.27 -9.97 -14.61
CA CYS A 194 -5.04 -8.66 -14.00
C CYS A 194 -6.36 -7.94 -13.64
N LEU A 195 -7.27 -8.67 -12.97
CA LEU A 195 -8.58 -8.16 -12.61
C LEU A 195 -8.45 -7.01 -11.59
N LEU A 196 -9.16 -5.92 -11.84
CA LEU A 196 -9.15 -4.73 -11.00
C LEU A 196 -9.79 -4.98 -9.64
N THR A 197 -10.89 -5.75 -9.64
CA THR A 197 -11.64 -6.09 -8.41
C THR A 197 -10.97 -7.17 -7.56
N MET A 198 -9.86 -7.78 -8.03
CA MET A 198 -8.97 -8.63 -7.23
C MET A 198 -7.97 -7.83 -6.41
N LYS A 199 -7.78 -6.55 -6.70
CA LYS A 199 -6.82 -5.72 -5.97
C LYS A 199 -7.34 -5.41 -4.57
N PRO A 200 -6.45 -5.41 -3.54
CA PRO A 200 -6.77 -4.86 -2.23
C PRO A 200 -7.21 -3.40 -2.34
N LEU A 201 -8.19 -2.99 -1.52
CA LEU A 201 -8.73 -1.64 -1.57
C LEU A 201 -8.85 -1.07 -0.16
N LEU A 202 -8.43 0.20 0.01
CA LEU A 202 -8.55 1.01 1.21
C LEU A 202 -9.40 2.23 0.91
N TYR A 203 -10.38 2.52 1.77
CA TYR A 203 -11.19 3.73 1.67
C TYR A 203 -10.59 4.87 2.51
N ILE A 204 -10.50 6.05 1.91
CA ILE A 204 -10.08 7.28 2.55
C ILE A 204 -11.29 8.20 2.63
N ALA A 205 -11.76 8.50 3.83
CA ALA A 205 -12.81 9.50 4.02
C ALA A 205 -12.17 10.89 4.12
N ASN A 206 -12.32 11.71 3.07
CA ASN A 206 -11.91 13.11 3.15
C ASN A 206 -13.01 13.90 3.85
N VAL A 207 -12.72 14.31 5.09
CA VAL A 207 -13.67 14.87 6.06
C VAL A 207 -13.37 16.35 6.36
N ASP A 208 -14.35 17.04 6.95
CA ASP A 208 -14.13 18.32 7.60
C ASP A 208 -13.34 18.15 8.92
N GLU A 209 -12.74 19.21 9.43
CA GLU A 209 -11.88 19.20 10.63
C GLU A 209 -12.58 18.60 11.85
N ASP A 210 -13.83 18.98 12.09
CA ASP A 210 -14.65 18.53 13.20
C ASP A 210 -15.05 17.03 13.13
N GLN A 211 -14.84 16.37 11.99
CA GLN A 211 -15.16 14.98 11.75
C GLN A 211 -13.94 14.04 11.87
N LEU A 212 -12.72 14.55 12.04
CA LEU A 212 -11.51 13.74 12.09
C LEU A 212 -11.51 12.68 13.20
N ASN A 213 -12.14 12.99 14.33
CA ASN A 213 -12.27 12.08 15.48
C ASN A 213 -13.67 11.46 15.58
N SER A 214 -14.50 11.60 14.54
CA SER A 214 -15.87 11.05 14.53
C SER A 214 -15.86 9.58 14.14
N ASP A 215 -16.86 8.84 14.66
CA ASP A 215 -17.14 7.47 14.20
C ASP A 215 -17.84 7.54 12.83
N LEU A 216 -17.10 7.23 11.79
CA LEU A 216 -17.58 7.27 10.41
C LEU A 216 -18.31 5.96 10.06
N PRO A 217 -19.34 6.02 9.22
CA PRO A 217 -20.00 4.81 8.74
C PRO A 217 -19.04 3.92 7.94
N GLU A 218 -19.18 2.62 8.11
CA GLU A 218 -18.47 1.63 7.31
C GLU A 218 -18.84 1.73 5.82
N ILE A 219 -17.84 1.49 4.99
CA ILE A 219 -17.96 1.38 3.54
C ILE A 219 -17.59 -0.05 3.14
N ASP A 220 -18.49 -0.77 2.49
CA ASP A 220 -18.28 -2.18 2.10
C ASP A 220 -17.76 -3.06 3.27
N GLY A 221 -18.22 -2.80 4.52
CA GLY A 221 -17.80 -3.53 5.72
C GLY A 221 -16.38 -3.17 6.21
N GLN A 222 -15.83 -2.05 5.80
CA GLN A 222 -14.53 -1.54 6.23
C GLN A 222 -14.68 -0.14 6.84
N HIS A 223 -13.94 0.13 7.91
CA HIS A 223 -13.81 1.48 8.43
C HIS A 223 -12.87 2.30 7.53
N PRO A 224 -13.34 3.42 6.94
CA PRO A 224 -12.49 4.26 6.13
C PRO A 224 -11.48 5.01 7.00
N VAL A 225 -10.30 5.34 6.45
CA VAL A 225 -9.30 6.17 7.11
C VAL A 225 -9.76 7.64 7.02
N PRO A 226 -10.08 8.30 8.15
CA PRO A 226 -10.45 9.72 8.14
C PRO A 226 -9.21 10.58 7.90
N ILE A 227 -9.31 11.49 6.93
CA ILE A 227 -8.26 12.47 6.59
C ILE A 227 -8.95 13.78 6.22
N SER A 228 -8.43 14.90 6.68
CA SER A 228 -8.76 16.21 6.12
C SER A 228 -7.65 16.65 5.18
N ALA A 229 -7.90 16.59 3.88
CA ALA A 229 -6.91 17.00 2.88
C ALA A 229 -6.48 18.47 3.05
N LYS A 230 -7.33 19.30 3.63
CA LYS A 230 -7.02 20.71 3.98
C LYS A 230 -5.99 20.77 5.12
N ILE A 231 -6.25 20.08 6.23
CA ILE A 231 -5.33 20.04 7.38
C ILE A 231 -3.99 19.44 6.99
N GLU A 232 -3.99 18.37 6.19
CA GLU A 232 -2.74 17.75 5.72
C GLU A 232 -1.93 18.70 4.83
N ALA A 233 -2.61 19.54 4.03
CA ALA A 233 -1.93 20.57 3.24
C ALA A 233 -1.33 21.65 4.13
N ASP A 234 -2.03 22.09 5.18
CA ASP A 234 -1.55 23.08 6.14
C ASP A 234 -0.35 22.51 6.93
N LEU A 235 -0.46 21.27 7.45
CA LEU A 235 0.63 20.57 8.15
C LEU A 235 1.90 20.40 7.28
N ALA A 236 1.74 20.26 5.97
CA ALA A 236 2.87 20.12 5.06
C ALA A 236 3.65 21.41 4.81
N GLU A 237 3.11 22.56 5.25
CA GLU A 237 3.75 23.88 5.15
C GLU A 237 4.43 24.32 6.45
N LEU A 238 4.11 23.67 7.58
CA LEU A 238 4.65 23.94 8.90
C LEU A 238 6.00 23.22 9.11
N ASP A 239 6.84 23.80 9.96
CA ASP A 239 8.00 23.08 10.45
C ASP A 239 7.59 21.96 11.45
N PRO A 240 8.48 21.00 11.78
CA PRO A 240 8.11 19.86 12.62
C PRO A 240 7.61 20.25 14.03
N GLU A 241 8.13 21.34 14.62
CA GLU A 241 7.72 21.77 15.96
C GLU A 241 6.33 22.42 15.91
N GLU A 242 6.09 23.29 14.94
CA GLU A 242 4.79 23.92 14.68
C GLU A 242 3.73 22.86 14.32
N ALA A 243 4.08 21.89 13.48
CA ALA A 243 3.18 20.79 13.11
C ALA A 243 2.77 19.93 14.32
N ALA A 244 3.69 19.67 15.25
CA ALA A 244 3.40 18.94 16.48
C ALA A 244 2.41 19.70 17.38
N ILE A 245 2.61 21.01 17.57
CA ILE A 245 1.70 21.87 18.34
C ILE A 245 0.31 21.88 17.68
N PHE A 246 0.26 22.06 16.36
CA PHE A 246 -1.01 22.08 15.63
C PHE A 246 -1.77 20.77 15.73
N MET A 247 -1.10 19.61 15.65
CA MET A 247 -1.71 18.30 15.86
C MET A 247 -2.24 18.13 17.30
N GLU A 248 -1.49 18.62 18.31
CA GLU A 248 -1.93 18.57 19.71
C GLU A 248 -3.21 19.41 19.93
N GLU A 249 -3.29 20.61 19.33
CA GLU A 249 -4.51 21.45 19.37
C GLU A 249 -5.72 20.76 18.75
N LEU A 250 -5.51 19.94 17.70
CA LEU A 250 -6.56 19.16 17.04
C LEU A 250 -6.86 17.83 17.77
N GLY A 251 -6.12 17.50 18.83
CA GLY A 251 -6.25 16.23 19.54
C GLY A 251 -5.86 15.01 18.70
N LEU A 252 -4.89 15.17 17.82
CA LEU A 252 -4.38 14.12 16.92
C LEU A 252 -3.03 13.61 17.42
N ASP A 253 -2.92 12.31 17.66
CA ASP A 253 -1.65 11.67 18.00
C ASP A 253 -0.70 11.56 16.80
N GLU A 254 -1.26 11.55 15.59
CA GLU A 254 -0.52 11.47 14.33
C GLU A 254 -1.31 12.12 13.18
N SER A 255 -0.62 12.51 12.11
CA SER A 255 -1.30 13.02 10.90
C SER A 255 -2.08 11.89 10.18
N GLY A 256 -3.17 12.25 9.53
CA GLY A 256 -3.96 11.32 8.72
C GLY A 256 -3.15 10.69 7.60
N LEU A 257 -2.19 11.44 7.01
CA LEU A 257 -1.25 10.90 6.02
C LEU A 257 -0.33 9.84 6.61
N ALA A 258 0.18 10.00 7.83
CA ALA A 258 1.00 8.99 8.48
C ALA A 258 0.21 7.69 8.69
N ARG A 259 -1.05 7.81 9.14
CA ARG A 259 -1.98 6.69 9.27
C ARG A 259 -2.25 6.03 7.93
N LEU A 260 -2.56 6.82 6.89
CA LEU A 260 -2.79 6.30 5.54
C LEU A 260 -1.60 5.48 5.03
N ILE A 261 -0.37 6.00 5.16
CA ILE A 261 0.83 5.34 4.67
C ILE A 261 1.01 3.98 5.37
N ARG A 262 0.79 3.91 6.69
CA ARG A 262 0.87 2.65 7.43
C ARG A 262 -0.21 1.65 7.04
N GLU A 263 -1.45 2.09 6.91
CA GLU A 263 -2.55 1.21 6.49
C GLU A 263 -2.35 0.72 5.03
N ALA A 264 -1.89 1.59 4.15
CA ALA A 264 -1.53 1.25 2.78
C ALA A 264 -0.37 0.22 2.72
N TYR A 265 0.64 0.37 3.57
CA TYR A 265 1.76 -0.57 3.69
C TYR A 265 1.29 -1.96 4.15
N LYS A 266 0.41 -2.02 5.15
CA LYS A 266 -0.22 -3.26 5.61
C LYS A 266 -1.12 -3.89 4.53
N LEU A 267 -1.91 -3.05 3.82
CA LEU A 267 -2.80 -3.50 2.75
C LEU A 267 -2.03 -4.25 1.64
N LEU A 268 -0.81 -3.80 1.33
CA LEU A 268 0.09 -4.45 0.40
C LEU A 268 0.70 -5.76 0.94
N GLY A 269 0.39 -6.15 2.17
CA GLY A 269 0.98 -7.32 2.82
C GLY A 269 2.48 -7.15 3.06
N LEU A 270 2.93 -5.93 3.35
CA LEU A 270 4.32 -5.58 3.60
C LEU A 270 4.63 -5.51 5.09
N GLN A 271 5.88 -5.79 5.42
CA GLN A 271 6.46 -5.61 6.74
C GLN A 271 7.90 -5.12 6.62
N SER A 272 8.45 -4.61 7.74
CA SER A 272 9.82 -4.10 7.78
C SER A 272 10.69 -4.91 8.72
N TYR A 273 11.90 -5.21 8.28
CA TYR A 273 13.01 -5.58 9.16
C TYR A 273 14.09 -4.48 9.11
N PHE A 274 14.98 -4.47 10.07
CA PHE A 274 16.00 -3.44 10.22
C PHE A 274 17.41 -3.99 10.09
N THR A 275 18.28 -3.17 9.55
CA THR A 275 19.73 -3.25 9.75
C THR A 275 20.16 -2.00 10.51
N SER A 276 20.97 -2.13 11.54
CA SER A 276 21.41 -1.02 12.37
C SER A 276 22.90 -1.09 12.65
N GLY A 277 23.57 0.06 12.60
CA GLY A 277 24.99 0.22 12.86
C GLY A 277 25.44 1.67 12.67
N GLU A 278 26.70 1.97 12.99
CA GLU A 278 27.29 3.32 12.95
C GLU A 278 27.17 4.02 11.57
N THR A 279 27.19 3.27 10.47
CA THR A 279 27.11 3.85 9.12
C THR A 279 25.70 4.23 8.74
N GLU A 280 24.76 3.32 8.96
CA GLU A 280 23.34 3.55 8.65
C GLU A 280 22.44 2.66 9.52
N THR A 281 21.28 3.20 9.87
CA THR A 281 20.12 2.46 10.36
C THR A 281 19.03 2.52 9.31
N ARG A 282 18.55 1.35 8.87
CA ARG A 282 17.64 1.27 7.73
C ARG A 282 16.52 0.27 7.93
N ALA A 283 15.32 0.66 7.53
CA ALA A 283 14.17 -0.22 7.38
C ALA A 283 14.13 -0.79 5.95
N TRP A 284 13.97 -2.11 5.85
CA TRP A 284 13.89 -2.85 4.61
C TRP A 284 12.51 -3.43 4.42
N THR A 285 11.89 -3.18 3.27
CA THR A 285 10.56 -3.67 2.94
C THR A 285 10.62 -5.10 2.42
N ILE A 286 9.82 -5.99 3.01
CA ILE A 286 9.62 -7.36 2.55
C ILE A 286 8.14 -7.75 2.61
N PRO A 287 7.67 -8.69 1.79
CA PRO A 287 6.36 -9.29 1.98
C PRO A 287 6.25 -10.05 3.30
N VAL A 288 5.07 -10.01 3.93
CA VAL A 288 4.77 -10.86 5.08
C VAL A 288 4.97 -12.33 4.69
N GLY A 289 5.64 -13.09 5.54
CA GLY A 289 6.00 -14.49 5.28
C GLY A 289 7.30 -14.69 4.50
N ALA A 290 8.03 -13.63 4.16
CA ALA A 290 9.33 -13.74 3.49
C ALA A 290 10.35 -14.47 4.39
N LYS A 291 11.14 -15.36 3.79
CA LYS A 291 12.22 -16.06 4.47
C LYS A 291 13.53 -15.25 4.49
N ALA A 292 14.41 -15.55 5.43
CA ALA A 292 15.68 -14.84 5.62
C ALA A 292 16.54 -14.69 4.36
N PRO A 293 16.70 -15.67 3.46
CA PRO A 293 17.40 -15.46 2.19
C PRO A 293 16.73 -14.41 1.29
N GLN A 294 15.39 -14.41 1.20
CA GLN A 294 14.62 -13.42 0.42
C GLN A 294 14.79 -12.01 1.01
N ALA A 295 14.77 -11.89 2.34
CA ALA A 295 15.05 -10.62 3.02
C ALA A 295 16.48 -10.14 2.73
N ALA A 296 17.48 -11.01 2.78
CA ALA A 296 18.84 -10.68 2.39
C ALA A 296 18.93 -10.21 0.92
N GLY A 297 18.13 -10.81 0.04
CA GLY A 297 18.03 -10.47 -1.39
C GLY A 297 17.56 -9.05 -1.66
N VAL A 298 16.77 -8.47 -0.77
CA VAL A 298 16.31 -7.07 -0.88
C VAL A 298 17.48 -6.09 -0.71
N ILE A 299 18.52 -6.46 0.08
CA ILE A 299 19.74 -5.67 0.19
C ILE A 299 20.57 -5.80 -1.09
N HIS A 300 20.86 -7.03 -1.50
CA HIS A 300 21.59 -7.35 -2.72
C HIS A 300 21.38 -8.80 -3.13
N SER A 301 21.26 -9.07 -4.44
CA SER A 301 21.07 -10.43 -4.98
C SER A 301 22.18 -11.42 -4.56
N ASP A 302 23.39 -10.95 -4.33
CA ASP A 302 24.49 -11.78 -3.85
C ASP A 302 24.27 -12.25 -2.42
N PHE A 303 23.60 -11.45 -1.58
CA PHE A 303 23.28 -11.85 -0.21
C PHE A 303 22.28 -13.01 -0.19
N GLU A 304 21.32 -13.04 -1.11
CA GLU A 304 20.39 -14.14 -1.27
C GLU A 304 21.11 -15.41 -1.74
N ARG A 305 21.89 -15.29 -2.82
CA ARG A 305 22.63 -16.43 -3.42
C ARG A 305 23.64 -17.04 -2.47
N GLY A 306 24.38 -16.18 -1.79
CA GLY A 306 25.44 -16.58 -0.86
C GLY A 306 24.99 -16.76 0.59
N PHE A 307 23.67 -16.72 0.89
CA PHE A 307 23.15 -16.73 2.25
C PHE A 307 23.64 -17.93 3.07
N ILE A 308 24.22 -17.64 4.23
CA ILE A 308 24.68 -18.65 5.20
C ILE A 308 23.72 -18.69 6.39
N LYS A 309 23.54 -17.55 7.07
CA LYS A 309 22.69 -17.36 8.24
C LYS A 309 22.42 -15.86 8.46
N ALA A 310 21.43 -15.57 9.30
CA ALA A 310 21.21 -14.24 9.85
C ALA A 310 21.41 -14.26 11.38
N GLU A 311 22.11 -13.27 11.90
CA GLU A 311 22.10 -12.95 13.32
C GLU A 311 20.94 -12.00 13.56
N THR A 312 19.96 -12.38 14.37
CA THR A 312 18.66 -11.71 14.49
C THR A 312 18.30 -11.47 15.96
N ALA A 313 17.90 -10.24 16.29
CA ALA A 313 17.29 -9.89 17.56
C ALA A 313 15.92 -9.23 17.28
N SER A 314 14.95 -9.32 18.19
CA SER A 314 13.74 -8.50 18.09
C SER A 314 14.09 -7.04 18.38
N TYR A 315 13.30 -6.11 17.84
CA TYR A 315 13.46 -4.68 18.13
C TYR A 315 13.44 -4.40 19.64
N GLU A 316 12.50 -5.02 20.35
CA GLU A 316 12.32 -4.84 21.81
C GLU A 316 13.56 -5.30 22.58
N ASP A 317 14.10 -6.49 22.29
CA ASP A 317 15.32 -6.99 22.93
C ASP A 317 16.53 -6.10 22.57
N TYR A 318 16.61 -5.63 21.30
CA TYR A 318 17.70 -4.78 20.84
C TYR A 318 17.75 -3.44 21.59
N VAL A 319 16.60 -2.80 21.75
CA VAL A 319 16.48 -1.53 22.49
C VAL A 319 16.72 -1.75 24.00
N ALA A 320 16.07 -2.75 24.58
CA ALA A 320 16.16 -3.01 26.02
C ALA A 320 17.58 -3.38 26.50
N LEU A 321 18.37 -4.03 25.63
CA LEU A 321 19.71 -4.52 25.96
C LEU A 321 20.83 -3.62 25.40
N GLY A 322 20.50 -2.52 24.75
CA GLY A 322 21.48 -1.54 24.26
C GLY A 322 22.28 -2.02 23.05
N GLY A 323 21.64 -2.70 22.11
CA GLY A 323 22.19 -3.06 20.81
C GLY A 323 22.66 -4.50 20.66
N GLU A 324 23.33 -4.80 19.55
CA GLU A 324 23.74 -6.15 19.16
C GLU A 324 24.62 -6.84 20.24
N LYS A 325 25.54 -6.08 20.85
CA LYS A 325 26.43 -6.62 21.88
C LYS A 325 25.64 -7.07 23.12
N GLY A 326 24.72 -6.22 23.60
CA GLY A 326 23.86 -6.55 24.74
C GLY A 326 22.98 -7.77 24.47
N CYS A 327 22.39 -7.85 23.26
CA CYS A 327 21.63 -9.03 22.84
C CYS A 327 22.49 -10.30 22.81
N ARG A 328 23.74 -10.21 22.36
CA ARG A 328 24.68 -11.34 22.34
C ARG A 328 25.01 -11.80 23.76
N ASP A 329 25.36 -10.88 24.62
CA ASP A 329 25.76 -11.18 26.03
C ASP A 329 24.57 -11.76 26.82
N ALA A 330 23.35 -11.35 26.53
CA ALA A 330 22.12 -11.86 27.13
C ALA A 330 21.56 -13.13 26.43
N GLY A 331 22.20 -13.64 25.39
CA GLY A 331 21.74 -14.82 24.65
C GLY A 331 20.46 -14.58 23.82
N LYS A 332 20.16 -13.31 23.48
CA LYS A 332 19.00 -12.88 22.70
C LYS A 332 19.31 -12.72 21.22
N LEU A 333 20.57 -12.74 20.82
CA LEU A 333 20.99 -12.72 19.42
C LEU A 333 20.89 -14.13 18.83
N ARG A 334 19.80 -14.42 18.15
CA ARG A 334 19.51 -15.72 17.54
C ARG A 334 20.33 -15.89 16.24
N GLN A 335 20.63 -17.14 15.90
CA GLN A 335 21.21 -17.50 14.61
C GLN A 335 20.15 -18.21 13.78
N GLU A 336 19.66 -17.55 12.76
CA GLU A 336 18.55 -18.01 11.93
C GLU A 336 19.04 -18.54 10.57
N GLY A 337 18.49 -19.70 10.17
CA GLY A 337 18.81 -20.37 8.92
C GLY A 337 17.90 -19.95 7.76
N LYS A 338 18.03 -20.69 6.64
CA LYS A 338 17.31 -20.42 5.38
C LYS A 338 15.78 -20.49 5.47
N ASP A 339 15.25 -21.25 6.42
CA ASP A 339 13.81 -21.45 6.57
C ASP A 339 13.16 -20.49 7.57
N TYR A 340 13.94 -19.63 8.20
CA TYR A 340 13.41 -18.62 9.10
C TYR A 340 12.50 -17.64 8.37
N VAL A 341 11.26 -17.51 8.85
CA VAL A 341 10.31 -16.51 8.40
C VAL A 341 10.54 -15.24 9.20
N VAL A 342 10.98 -14.20 8.52
CA VAL A 342 11.32 -12.91 9.13
C VAL A 342 10.07 -12.30 9.76
N GLN A 343 10.21 -11.78 10.97
CA GLN A 343 9.15 -11.09 11.69
C GLN A 343 9.27 -9.58 11.52
N ASP A 344 8.11 -8.89 11.57
CA ASP A 344 8.13 -7.43 11.57
C ASP A 344 8.87 -6.90 12.79
N GLY A 345 9.83 -6.01 12.59
CA GLY A 345 10.67 -5.48 13.66
C GLY A 345 11.96 -6.26 13.96
N ASP A 346 12.24 -7.35 13.26
CA ASP A 346 13.53 -8.02 13.41
C ASP A 346 14.69 -7.09 13.05
N VAL A 347 15.72 -7.04 13.92
CA VAL A 347 17.00 -6.39 13.62
C VAL A 347 17.98 -7.48 13.19
N MET A 348 18.45 -7.41 11.95
CA MET A 348 19.13 -8.52 11.28
C MET A 348 20.50 -8.14 10.74
N HIS A 349 21.46 -9.07 10.92
CA HIS A 349 22.79 -8.99 10.31
C HIS A 349 23.05 -10.26 9.50
N PHE A 350 23.09 -10.13 8.17
CA PHE A 350 23.29 -11.28 7.28
C PHE A 350 24.74 -11.68 7.12
N LYS A 351 24.99 -12.98 7.19
CA LYS A 351 26.28 -13.60 6.87
C LYS A 351 26.13 -14.35 5.55
N PHE A 352 26.96 -14.00 4.58
CA PHE A 352 26.93 -14.58 3.23
C PHE A 352 28.33 -14.81 2.71
N ASN A 353 28.46 -15.66 1.70
CA ASN A 353 29.69 -15.91 0.98
C ASN A 353 29.40 -16.06 -0.51
N VAL A 354 30.06 -15.26 -1.35
CA VAL A 354 29.86 -15.23 -2.81
C VAL A 354 31.19 -15.56 -3.50
#